data_8e055def974c55c86684906d7a5ed826
#
_entry.id   8e055def974c55c86684906d7a5ed826
#
_cell.length_a   1.000
_cell.length_b   1.000
_cell.length_c   1.000
_cell.angle_alpha   90.00
_cell.angle_beta   90.00
_cell.angle_gamma   90.00
#
_symmetry.space_group_name_H-M   'P 1'
#
loop_
_entity.id
_entity.type
_entity.pdbx_description
1 polymer ?
#
loop_
_entity_poly.entity_id
_entity_poly.type
_entity_poly.pdbx_seq_one_letter_code
_entity_poly.pdbx_strand_id
1 'polypeptide(L)'
;MVILIGGASHTGKTLLAQKLLEKYQYPYLSLDHLKMGLIRSGQTKLTPVDDEQLTGYLWPIAREMIKTAIENGQNLIVEGCYIPFDFAKDFEKQYLSQIKYICLVMSSRYIKESFEKIKSFANVIEHRIDDSDCRMEQLEKDNQVALEQCLKHGLEYLWIDTEYNVPFLF
;
A
#
# COMPACT_ATOMS: atom_id res chain seq x y z
N MET A 1 -14.90 -8.98 4.65
CA MET A 1 -14.43 -8.22 3.46
C MET A 1 -13.00 -7.74 3.72
N VAL A 2 -12.12 -7.86 2.75
CA VAL A 2 -10.74 -7.37 2.82
C VAL A 2 -10.55 -6.21 1.85
N ILE A 3 -9.83 -5.17 2.28
CA ILE A 3 -9.49 -4.00 1.46
C ILE A 3 -7.96 -3.96 1.31
N LEU A 4 -7.48 -4.03 0.09
CA LEU A 4 -6.06 -3.87 -0.24
C LEU A 4 -5.80 -2.45 -0.71
N ILE A 5 -4.82 -1.77 -0.10
CA ILE A 5 -4.42 -0.42 -0.46
C ILE A 5 -2.99 -0.45 -0.96
N GLY A 6 -2.83 -0.36 -2.28
CA GLY A 6 -1.55 -0.31 -2.97
C GLY A 6 -1.14 1.12 -3.33
N GLY A 7 0.03 1.24 -3.96
CA GLY A 7 0.58 2.50 -4.45
C GLY A 7 2.04 2.71 -4.05
N ALA A 8 2.68 3.67 -4.69
CA ALA A 8 4.07 4.04 -4.41
C ALA A 8 4.27 4.53 -2.96
N SER A 9 5.52 4.65 -2.52
CA SER A 9 5.83 5.28 -1.23
C SER A 9 5.24 6.70 -1.18
N HIS A 10 4.95 7.21 0.01
CA HIS A 10 4.43 8.57 0.25
C HIS A 10 3.05 8.90 -0.35
N THR A 11 2.32 7.95 -0.94
CA THR A 11 0.99 8.21 -1.50
C THR A 11 -0.13 8.28 -0.47
N GLY A 12 0.17 8.12 0.83
CA GLY A 12 -0.80 8.24 1.93
C GLY A 12 -1.63 6.98 2.18
N LYS A 13 -1.11 5.80 1.84
CA LYS A 13 -1.77 4.50 2.09
C LYS A 13 -2.14 4.31 3.55
N THR A 14 -1.19 4.52 4.45
CA THR A 14 -1.40 4.40 5.90
C THR A 14 -2.42 5.42 6.42
N LEU A 15 -2.41 6.65 5.88
CA LEU A 15 -3.43 7.66 6.21
C LEU A 15 -4.83 7.22 5.78
N LEU A 16 -4.97 6.63 4.58
CA LEU A 16 -6.24 6.08 4.13
C LEU A 16 -6.67 4.90 5.02
N ALA A 17 -5.76 3.98 5.31
CA ALA A 17 -6.05 2.85 6.19
C ALA A 17 -6.52 3.30 7.58
N GLN A 18 -5.89 4.32 8.17
CA GLN A 18 -6.30 4.92 9.43
C GLN A 18 -7.71 5.51 9.36
N LYS A 19 -8.02 6.28 8.31
CA LYS A 19 -9.37 6.84 8.10
C LYS A 19 -10.44 5.76 7.94
N LEU A 20 -10.13 4.68 7.25
CA LEU A 20 -11.04 3.55 7.10
C LEU A 20 -11.24 2.78 8.42
N LEU A 21 -10.18 2.61 9.22
CA LEU A 21 -10.26 2.07 10.57
C LEU A 21 -11.21 2.93 11.43
N GLU A 22 -11.04 4.25 11.44
CA GLU A 22 -11.87 5.17 12.23
C GLU A 22 -13.35 5.13 11.81
N LYS A 23 -13.59 5.03 10.49
CA LYS A 23 -14.97 5.06 9.96
C LYS A 23 -15.68 3.72 10.06
N TYR A 24 -15.00 2.62 9.69
CA TYR A 24 -15.63 1.31 9.55
C TYR A 24 -15.25 0.33 10.66
N GLN A 25 -14.34 0.71 11.54
CA GLN A 25 -13.78 -0.14 12.60
C GLN A 25 -13.10 -1.41 12.05
N TYR A 26 -12.54 -1.33 10.84
CA TYR A 26 -11.77 -2.39 10.24
C TYR A 26 -10.31 -2.27 10.65
N PRO A 27 -9.72 -3.26 11.32
CA PRO A 27 -8.29 -3.23 11.65
C PRO A 27 -7.46 -3.22 10.36
N TYR A 28 -6.25 -2.63 10.42
CA TYR A 28 -5.35 -2.70 9.29
C TYR A 28 -4.01 -3.35 9.64
N LEU A 29 -3.47 -4.05 8.65
CA LEU A 29 -2.12 -4.61 8.62
C LEU A 29 -1.27 -3.76 7.67
N SER A 30 -0.25 -3.09 8.23
CA SER A 30 0.79 -2.45 7.43
C SER A 30 1.85 -3.48 7.04
N LEU A 31 2.12 -3.62 5.73
CA LEU A 31 3.19 -4.50 5.26
C LEU A 31 4.58 -3.97 5.63
N ASP A 32 4.72 -2.66 5.87
CA ASP A 32 5.95 -2.09 6.41
C ASP A 32 6.20 -2.54 7.87
N HIS A 33 5.17 -2.63 8.69
CA HIS A 33 5.29 -3.19 10.04
C HIS A 33 5.65 -4.69 9.99
N LEU A 34 5.01 -5.45 9.11
CA LEU A 34 5.35 -6.86 8.92
C LEU A 34 6.80 -7.03 8.46
N LYS A 35 7.24 -6.23 7.47
CA LYS A 35 8.63 -6.16 7.00
C LYS A 35 9.61 -5.95 8.14
N MET A 36 9.41 -4.87 8.89
CA MET A 36 10.33 -4.53 9.98
C MET A 36 10.30 -5.55 11.12
N GLY A 37 9.14 -6.15 11.40
CA GLY A 37 9.03 -7.24 12.37
C GLY A 37 9.87 -8.45 11.99
N LEU A 38 9.80 -8.89 10.74
CA LEU A 38 10.55 -10.05 10.23
C LEU A 38 12.07 -9.77 10.15
N ILE A 39 12.46 -8.56 9.72
CA ILE A 39 13.87 -8.16 9.67
C ILE A 39 14.45 -8.09 11.07
N ARG A 40 13.83 -7.34 11.99
CA ARG A 40 14.33 -7.11 13.33
C ARG A 40 14.35 -8.37 14.21
N SER A 41 13.44 -9.29 13.96
CA SER A 41 13.40 -10.60 14.65
C SER A 41 14.39 -11.63 14.06
N GLY A 42 15.10 -11.28 12.99
CA GLY A 42 16.07 -12.18 12.35
C GLY A 42 15.45 -13.32 11.54
N GLN A 43 14.14 -13.21 11.18
CA GLN A 43 13.47 -14.22 10.36
C GLN A 43 13.87 -14.13 8.87
N THR A 44 14.52 -13.06 8.47
CA THR A 44 15.09 -12.90 7.14
C THR A 44 16.45 -12.22 7.21
N LYS A 45 17.28 -12.43 6.20
CA LYS A 45 18.55 -11.72 5.99
C LYS A 45 18.40 -10.49 5.10
N LEU A 46 17.20 -10.26 4.56
CA LEU A 46 16.90 -9.08 3.74
C LEU A 46 16.97 -7.82 4.60
N THR A 47 17.33 -6.74 3.95
CA THR A 47 17.40 -5.40 4.56
C THR A 47 16.25 -4.53 4.04
N PRO A 48 15.95 -3.39 4.67
CA PRO A 48 14.86 -2.51 4.23
C PRO A 48 14.98 -1.97 2.79
N VAL A 49 16.15 -2.06 2.17
CA VAL A 49 16.41 -1.57 0.79
C VAL A 49 16.29 -2.66 -0.28
N ASP A 50 16.01 -3.91 0.10
CA ASP A 50 15.86 -5.05 -0.82
C ASP A 50 14.41 -5.18 -1.32
N ASP A 51 13.77 -4.09 -1.75
CA ASP A 51 12.33 -3.96 -2.00
C ASP A 51 11.76 -5.03 -2.95
N GLU A 52 12.47 -5.37 -4.03
CA GLU A 52 12.01 -6.40 -4.98
C GLU A 52 11.93 -7.78 -4.32
N GLN A 53 12.97 -8.17 -3.57
CA GLN A 53 13.02 -9.44 -2.85
C GLN A 53 12.03 -9.46 -1.69
N LEU A 54 11.84 -8.31 -1.02
CA LEU A 54 10.87 -8.15 0.04
C LEU A 54 9.44 -8.36 -0.43
N THR A 55 9.08 -7.90 -1.62
CA THR A 55 7.75 -8.18 -2.20
C THR A 55 7.51 -9.70 -2.30
N GLY A 56 8.45 -10.45 -2.88
CA GLY A 56 8.35 -11.91 -3.00
C GLY A 56 8.35 -12.65 -1.65
N TYR A 57 8.96 -12.06 -0.62
CA TYR A 57 9.02 -12.64 0.72
C TYR A 57 7.78 -12.33 1.58
N LEU A 58 7.29 -11.09 1.53
CA LEU A 58 6.18 -10.63 2.37
C LEU A 58 4.82 -11.06 1.84
N TRP A 59 4.65 -11.03 0.51
CA TRP A 59 3.36 -11.27 -0.09
C TRP A 59 2.77 -12.66 0.22
N PRO A 60 3.51 -13.77 0.14
CA PRO A 60 2.97 -15.07 0.52
C PRO A 60 2.45 -15.12 1.96
N ILE A 61 3.11 -14.42 2.89
CA ILE A 61 2.67 -14.34 4.29
C ILE A 61 1.38 -13.53 4.40
N ALA A 62 1.36 -12.34 3.81
CA ALA A 62 0.18 -11.46 3.81
C ALA A 62 -1.02 -12.13 3.16
N ARG A 63 -0.81 -12.83 2.03
CA ARG A 63 -1.84 -13.61 1.32
C ARG A 63 -2.53 -14.63 2.23
N GLU A 64 -1.77 -15.42 2.98
CA GLU A 64 -2.37 -16.42 3.88
C GLU A 64 -3.06 -15.76 5.08
N MET A 65 -2.58 -14.62 5.57
CA MET A 65 -3.29 -13.83 6.59
C MET A 65 -4.62 -13.29 6.04
N ILE A 66 -4.66 -12.83 4.79
CA ILE A 66 -5.87 -12.38 4.09
C ILE A 66 -6.89 -13.53 3.99
N LYS A 67 -6.45 -14.71 3.52
CA LYS A 67 -7.31 -15.89 3.44
C LYS A 67 -7.90 -16.25 4.81
N THR A 68 -7.07 -16.29 5.84
CA THR A 68 -7.49 -16.57 7.21
C THR A 68 -8.54 -15.57 7.71
N ALA A 69 -8.35 -14.27 7.45
CA ALA A 69 -9.33 -13.25 7.82
C ALA A 69 -10.68 -13.47 7.12
N ILE A 70 -10.65 -13.82 5.82
CA ILE A 70 -11.86 -14.11 5.04
C ILE A 70 -12.57 -15.35 5.58
N GLU A 71 -11.84 -16.44 5.82
CA GLU A 71 -12.38 -17.71 6.35
C GLU A 71 -13.02 -17.54 7.72
N ASN A 72 -12.46 -16.66 8.54
CA ASN A 72 -13.01 -16.31 9.85
C ASN A 72 -14.14 -15.26 9.81
N GLY A 73 -14.57 -14.82 8.62
CA GLY A 73 -15.60 -13.78 8.48
C GLY A 73 -15.16 -12.41 9.00
N GLN A 74 -13.87 -12.17 9.13
CA GLN A 74 -13.31 -10.91 9.63
C GLN A 74 -13.15 -9.88 8.52
N ASN A 75 -13.23 -8.61 8.90
CA ASN A 75 -12.84 -7.50 8.04
C ASN A 75 -11.38 -7.15 8.31
N LEU A 76 -10.64 -6.83 7.24
CA LEU A 76 -9.22 -6.46 7.33
C LEU A 76 -8.87 -5.46 6.22
N ILE A 77 -8.05 -4.48 6.57
CA ILE A 77 -7.38 -3.63 5.60
C ILE A 77 -5.91 -4.08 5.55
N VAL A 78 -5.36 -4.23 4.36
CA VAL A 78 -3.92 -4.50 4.16
C VAL A 78 -3.35 -3.39 3.30
N GLU A 79 -2.33 -2.70 3.79
CA GLU A 79 -1.73 -1.59 3.05
C GLU A 79 -0.21 -1.76 2.91
N GLY A 80 0.33 -1.29 1.79
CA GLY A 80 1.77 -1.28 1.54
C GLY A 80 2.15 -1.28 0.07
N CYS A 81 3.44 -1.06 -0.19
CA CYS A 81 4.03 -1.13 -1.52
C CYS A 81 4.23 -2.57 -2.02
N TYR A 82 4.17 -3.54 -1.11
CA TYR A 82 4.52 -4.95 -1.35
C TYR A 82 3.33 -5.81 -1.79
N ILE A 83 2.22 -5.20 -2.18
CA ILE A 83 1.07 -5.89 -2.80
C ILE A 83 1.34 -5.97 -4.29
N PRO A 84 1.51 -7.18 -4.88
CA PRO A 84 1.74 -7.32 -6.32
C PRO A 84 0.54 -6.85 -7.12
N PHE A 85 0.75 -6.18 -8.25
CA PHE A 85 -0.35 -5.75 -9.12
C PHE A 85 -1.11 -6.91 -9.77
N ASP A 86 -0.49 -8.07 -9.89
CA ASP A 86 -1.11 -9.30 -10.36
C ASP A 86 -1.62 -10.21 -9.22
N PHE A 87 -1.84 -9.65 -8.04
CA PHE A 87 -2.24 -10.38 -6.81
C PHE A 87 -3.43 -11.32 -7.01
N ALA A 88 -4.32 -10.98 -7.94
CA ALA A 88 -5.54 -11.77 -8.18
C ALA A 88 -5.25 -13.21 -8.61
N LYS A 89 -4.11 -13.47 -9.24
CA LYS A 89 -3.68 -14.84 -9.64
C LYS A 89 -3.46 -15.78 -8.44
N ASP A 90 -3.21 -15.21 -7.27
CA ASP A 90 -2.84 -15.95 -6.05
C ASP A 90 -4.05 -16.30 -5.19
N PHE A 91 -5.26 -15.93 -5.64
CA PHE A 91 -6.51 -16.18 -4.95
C PHE A 91 -7.52 -16.92 -5.82
N GLU A 92 -8.23 -17.85 -5.22
CA GLU A 92 -9.39 -18.48 -5.82
C GLU A 92 -10.58 -17.51 -5.86
N LYS A 93 -11.55 -17.77 -6.73
CA LYS A 93 -12.73 -16.91 -6.94
C LYS A 93 -13.50 -16.57 -5.66
N GLN A 94 -13.58 -17.54 -4.76
CA GLN A 94 -14.28 -17.37 -3.47
C GLN A 94 -13.64 -16.31 -2.59
N TYR A 95 -12.29 -16.18 -2.60
CA TYR A 95 -11.58 -15.12 -1.88
C TYR A 95 -11.68 -13.80 -2.62
N LEU A 96 -11.47 -13.81 -3.95
CA LEU A 96 -11.52 -12.59 -4.77
C LEU A 96 -12.84 -11.84 -4.65
N SER A 97 -13.95 -12.56 -4.50
CA SER A 97 -15.29 -11.95 -4.30
C SER A 97 -15.40 -11.12 -3.01
N GLN A 98 -14.48 -11.31 -2.07
CA GLN A 98 -14.43 -10.63 -0.78
C GLN A 98 -13.26 -9.65 -0.66
N ILE A 99 -12.49 -9.47 -1.73
CA ILE A 99 -11.34 -8.57 -1.76
C ILE A 99 -11.68 -7.36 -2.64
N LYS A 100 -11.45 -6.17 -2.12
CA LYS A 100 -11.43 -4.92 -2.88
C LYS A 100 -10.01 -4.38 -2.91
N TYR A 101 -9.61 -3.83 -4.05
CA TYR A 101 -8.29 -3.22 -4.22
C TYR A 101 -8.42 -1.78 -4.67
N ILE A 102 -7.58 -0.93 -4.14
CA ILE A 102 -7.40 0.44 -4.58
C ILE A 102 -5.92 0.82 -4.57
N CYS A 103 -5.44 1.41 -5.64
CA CYS A 103 -4.10 1.96 -5.73
C CYS A 103 -4.14 3.48 -5.61
N LEU A 104 -3.31 4.06 -4.76
CA LEU A 104 -3.14 5.51 -4.71
C LEU A 104 -2.05 5.92 -5.69
N VAL A 105 -2.39 6.79 -6.64
CA VAL A 105 -1.49 7.27 -7.69
C VAL A 105 -1.49 8.79 -7.74
N MET A 106 -0.33 9.40 -7.54
CA MET A 106 -0.14 10.85 -7.67
C MET A 106 0.31 11.19 -9.09
N SER A 107 -0.25 12.27 -9.65
CA SER A 107 0.21 12.82 -10.91
C SER A 107 1.60 13.47 -10.76
N SER A 108 2.37 13.53 -11.84
CA SER A 108 3.63 14.28 -11.87
C SER A 108 3.44 15.76 -11.54
N ARG A 109 2.30 16.33 -11.95
CA ARG A 109 1.95 17.71 -11.61
C ARG A 109 1.78 17.87 -10.10
N TYR A 110 0.97 17.01 -9.45
CA TYR A 110 0.75 17.08 -8.01
C TYR A 110 2.04 16.88 -7.23
N ILE A 111 2.88 15.94 -7.66
CA ILE A 111 4.19 15.69 -7.03
C ILE A 111 5.06 16.95 -7.09
N LYS A 112 5.19 17.59 -8.28
CA LYS A 112 6.00 18.80 -8.45
C LYS A 112 5.51 19.98 -7.63
N GLU A 113 4.20 20.21 -7.64
CA GLU A 113 3.59 21.35 -6.93
C GLU A 113 3.54 21.16 -5.41
N SER A 114 3.55 19.90 -4.94
CA SER A 114 3.31 19.56 -3.52
C SER A 114 4.43 18.77 -2.87
N PHE A 115 5.62 18.69 -3.44
CA PHE A 115 6.70 17.79 -2.99
C PHE A 115 7.05 17.97 -1.50
N GLU A 116 7.28 19.20 -1.06
CA GLU A 116 7.60 19.48 0.34
C GLU A 116 6.43 19.11 1.28
N LYS A 117 5.20 19.31 0.82
CA LYS A 117 4.00 18.91 1.55
C LYS A 117 3.91 17.39 1.66
N ILE A 118 4.17 16.66 0.56
CA ILE A 118 4.19 15.19 0.55
C ILE A 118 5.20 14.67 1.58
N LYS A 119 6.41 15.21 1.61
CA LYS A 119 7.44 14.86 2.60
C LYS A 119 6.98 15.16 4.03
N SER A 120 6.38 16.32 4.28
CA SER A 120 5.90 16.69 5.61
C SER A 120 4.79 15.76 6.11
N PHE A 121 3.94 15.25 5.22
CA PHE A 121 2.88 14.30 5.55
C PHE A 121 3.37 12.87 5.81
N ALA A 122 4.58 12.52 5.43
CA ALA A 122 5.16 11.21 5.72
C ALA A 122 5.21 10.92 7.24
N ASN A 123 5.21 11.95 8.07
CA ASN A 123 5.29 11.86 9.53
C ASN A 123 3.95 12.09 10.26
N VAL A 124 2.82 12.15 9.56
CA VAL A 124 1.51 12.44 10.19
C VAL A 124 0.97 11.24 10.99
N ILE A 125 1.18 10.02 10.50
CA ILE A 125 0.75 8.78 11.17
C ILE A 125 1.96 8.02 11.73
N GLU A 126 3.10 8.06 11.04
CA GLU A 126 4.32 7.34 11.37
C GLU A 126 5.46 8.35 11.56
N HIS A 127 6.34 8.12 12.54
CA HIS A 127 7.62 8.81 12.60
C HIS A 127 8.65 8.02 11.78
N ARG A 128 8.91 8.44 10.55
CA ARG A 128 9.98 7.88 9.74
C ARG A 128 11.33 8.34 10.26
N ILE A 129 12.19 7.39 10.57
CA ILE A 129 13.52 7.65 11.18
C ILE A 129 14.43 8.34 10.16
N ASP A 130 14.29 8.00 8.88
CA ASP A 130 15.05 8.60 7.78
C ASP A 130 14.18 8.67 6.53
N ASP A 131 14.03 9.86 5.97
CA ASP A 131 13.30 10.15 4.73
C ASP A 131 14.20 10.94 3.75
N SER A 132 15.52 10.93 4.00
CA SER A 132 16.52 11.66 3.21
C SER A 132 16.59 11.16 1.76
N ASP A 133 16.21 9.92 1.51
CA ASP A 133 16.23 9.28 0.18
C ASP A 133 14.97 9.55 -0.66
N CYS A 134 13.97 10.26 -0.12
CA CYS A 134 12.80 10.65 -0.89
C CYS A 134 13.16 11.71 -1.92
N ARG A 135 13.28 11.30 -3.18
CA ARG A 135 13.57 12.16 -4.33
C ARG A 135 12.34 12.32 -5.21
N MET A 136 12.14 13.54 -5.70
CA MET A 136 11.00 13.87 -6.56
C MET A 136 10.94 12.98 -7.81
N GLU A 137 12.07 12.81 -8.49
CA GLU A 137 12.16 12.01 -9.71
C GLU A 137 11.84 10.54 -9.49
N GLN A 138 12.26 10.00 -8.34
CA GLN A 138 11.94 8.62 -7.98
C GLN A 138 10.44 8.47 -7.68
N LEU A 139 9.88 9.43 -6.94
CA LEU A 139 8.45 9.44 -6.63
C LEU A 139 7.59 9.54 -7.89
N GLU A 140 7.98 10.38 -8.87
CA GLU A 140 7.30 10.47 -10.17
C GLU A 140 7.37 9.13 -10.92
N LYS A 141 8.55 8.53 -11.01
CA LYS A 141 8.76 7.25 -11.67
C LYS A 141 7.93 6.13 -11.04
N ASP A 142 7.93 6.03 -9.72
CA ASP A 142 7.20 4.98 -9.00
C ASP A 142 5.68 5.12 -9.18
N ASN A 143 5.16 6.35 -9.18
CA ASN A 143 3.75 6.61 -9.45
C ASN A 143 3.37 6.33 -10.91
N GLN A 144 4.25 6.64 -11.87
CA GLN A 144 4.05 6.31 -13.27
C GLN A 144 3.99 4.79 -13.47
N VAL A 145 4.91 4.05 -12.87
CA VAL A 145 4.90 2.57 -12.89
C VAL A 145 3.63 2.02 -12.26
N ALA A 146 3.20 2.59 -11.12
CA ALA A 146 1.97 2.16 -10.45
C ALA A 146 0.74 2.36 -11.34
N LEU A 147 0.64 3.51 -12.03
CA LEU A 147 -0.43 3.77 -13.00
C LEU A 147 -0.44 2.77 -14.15
N GLU A 148 0.72 2.55 -14.77
CA GLU A 148 0.88 1.60 -15.88
C GLU A 148 0.48 0.18 -15.48
N GLN A 149 0.87 -0.26 -14.29
CA GLN A 149 0.50 -1.57 -13.77
C GLN A 149 -1.00 -1.66 -13.45
N CYS A 150 -1.61 -0.63 -12.89
CA CYS A 150 -3.05 -0.60 -12.67
C CYS A 150 -3.82 -0.72 -13.99
N LEU A 151 -3.43 0.04 -15.01
CA LEU A 151 -4.04 -0.03 -16.34
C LEU A 151 -3.86 -1.41 -16.98
N LYS A 152 -2.66 -1.98 -16.91
CA LYS A 152 -2.34 -3.30 -17.44
C LYS A 152 -3.17 -4.42 -16.82
N HIS A 153 -3.39 -4.36 -15.51
CA HIS A 153 -4.10 -5.40 -14.77
C HIS A 153 -5.58 -5.10 -14.52
N GLY A 154 -6.10 -3.96 -15.04
CA GLY A 154 -7.49 -3.55 -14.86
C GLY A 154 -7.86 -3.28 -13.40
N LEU A 155 -6.92 -2.74 -12.62
CA LEU A 155 -7.10 -2.45 -11.21
C LEU A 155 -7.68 -1.06 -10.98
N GLU A 156 -8.50 -0.92 -9.95
CA GLU A 156 -8.99 0.39 -9.52
C GLU A 156 -7.85 1.23 -8.94
N TYR A 157 -7.81 2.50 -9.32
CA TYR A 157 -6.87 3.46 -8.75
C TYR A 157 -7.52 4.81 -8.47
N LEU A 158 -7.02 5.50 -7.47
CA LEU A 158 -7.39 6.86 -7.15
C LEU A 158 -6.31 7.80 -7.70
N TRP A 159 -6.72 8.65 -8.64
CA TRP A 159 -5.85 9.66 -9.24
C TRP A 159 -5.82 10.93 -8.39
N ILE A 160 -4.65 11.27 -7.86
CA ILE A 160 -4.41 12.46 -7.05
C ILE A 160 -3.68 13.48 -7.90
N ASP A 161 -4.39 14.52 -8.37
CA ASP A 161 -3.84 15.50 -9.34
C ASP A 161 -3.75 16.94 -8.81
N THR A 162 -4.76 17.43 -8.11
CA THR A 162 -4.81 18.81 -7.62
C THR A 162 -4.81 18.91 -6.10
N GLU A 163 -5.62 18.07 -5.46
CA GLU A 163 -5.78 18.03 -4.01
C GLU A 163 -5.69 16.60 -3.52
N TYR A 164 -5.13 16.41 -2.34
CA TYR A 164 -5.18 15.14 -1.65
C TYR A 164 -6.57 14.93 -1.05
N ASN A 165 -7.50 14.58 -1.90
CA ASN A 165 -8.86 14.21 -1.49
C ASN A 165 -9.09 12.74 -1.80
N VAL A 166 -9.00 11.90 -0.76
CA VAL A 166 -9.29 10.48 -0.85
C VAL A 166 -10.69 10.26 -0.31
N PRO A 167 -11.70 10.11 -1.20
CA PRO A 167 -13.06 9.85 -0.77
C PRO A 167 -13.17 8.50 -0.06
N PHE A 168 -14.14 8.37 0.82
CA PHE A 168 -14.50 7.06 1.38
C PHE A 168 -15.15 6.22 0.29
N LEU A 169 -14.45 5.21 -0.19
CA LEU A 169 -14.76 4.48 -1.43
C LEU A 169 -15.71 3.28 -1.25
N PHE A 170 -16.24 3.04 -0.02
CA PHE A 170 -17.01 1.84 0.28
C PHE A 170 -18.29 2.14 1.05
#